data_68167adc4cb464c6f0c11b5037fd6985
#
_entry.id   68167adc4cb464c6f0c11b5037fd6985
#
_cell.length_a   1.000
_cell.length_b   1.000
_cell.length_c   1.000
_cell.angle_alpha   90.00
_cell.angle_beta   90.00
_cell.angle_gamma   90.00
#
_symmetry.space_group_name_H-M   'P 1'
#
loop_
_entity.id
_entity.type
_entity.pdbx_description
1 polymer ?
#
loop_
_entity_poly.entity_id
_entity_poly.type
_entity_poly.pdbx_seq_one_letter_code
_entity_poly.pdbx_strand_id
1 'polypeptide(L)'
;MTPRFKRLSHTLYECKYHLVFCPKYRYRILKDEIGAYVTRQVHTLCQQKEQVEVLELNVQPDHIHMVIWIPPKYAISEFMGYLKGKLAIRLFQQYENLGRRYWGRHLWARGYCVSTIGLDEDKIRKYVQWQEKQEKQVEAVQGKLFD
;
A
#
# COMPACT_ATOMS: atom_id res chain seq x y z
N MET A 1 -19.64 -19.88 9.03
CA MET A 1 -18.45 -20.32 8.28
C MET A 1 -18.37 -19.55 6.97
N THR A 2 -17.24 -18.87 6.74
CA THR A 2 -17.04 -18.11 5.51
C THR A 2 -16.78 -19.08 4.35
N PRO A 3 -17.53 -19.02 3.26
CA PRO A 3 -17.27 -19.90 2.12
C PRO A 3 -15.86 -19.62 1.56
N ARG A 4 -15.21 -20.68 1.10
CA ARG A 4 -13.89 -20.58 0.48
C ARG A 4 -13.92 -19.70 -0.78
N PHE A 5 -15.00 -19.79 -1.55
CA PHE A 5 -15.16 -19.05 -2.80
C PHE A 5 -16.21 -17.97 -2.66
N LYS A 6 -15.98 -16.84 -3.31
CA LYS A 6 -16.97 -15.79 -3.50
C LYS A 6 -17.54 -15.86 -4.92
N ARG A 7 -18.61 -15.12 -5.17
CA ARG A 7 -19.30 -15.14 -6.47
C ARG A 7 -19.38 -13.75 -7.09
N LEU A 8 -19.03 -13.69 -8.33
CA LEU A 8 -19.56 -12.72 -9.27
C LEU A 8 -20.64 -13.43 -10.08
N SER A 9 -21.43 -12.69 -10.84
CA SER A 9 -22.59 -13.19 -11.61
C SER A 9 -22.54 -14.67 -12.03
N HIS A 10 -21.51 -15.07 -12.81
CA HIS A 10 -21.34 -16.44 -13.30
C HIS A 10 -19.97 -17.01 -12.96
N THR A 11 -19.27 -16.40 -12.00
CA THR A 11 -17.89 -16.74 -11.67
C THR A 11 -17.74 -17.00 -10.19
N LEU A 12 -17.09 -18.10 -9.85
CA LEU A 12 -16.61 -18.35 -8.50
C LEU A 12 -15.13 -17.95 -8.43
N TYR A 13 -14.74 -17.30 -7.35
CA TYR A 13 -13.35 -16.88 -7.22
C TYR A 13 -12.84 -16.99 -5.78
N GLU A 14 -11.55 -17.20 -5.66
CA GLU A 14 -10.82 -17.15 -4.39
C GLU A 14 -9.60 -16.27 -4.61
N CYS A 15 -9.79 -14.95 -4.55
CA CYS A 15 -8.75 -13.97 -4.86
C CYS A 15 -8.35 -13.21 -3.61
N LYS A 16 -7.53 -13.84 -2.79
CA LYS A 16 -6.91 -13.23 -1.61
C LYS A 16 -5.49 -12.82 -1.95
N TYR A 17 -5.14 -11.61 -1.57
CA TYR A 17 -3.81 -11.07 -1.84
C TYR A 17 -3.19 -10.55 -0.57
N HIS A 18 -1.88 -10.81 -0.42
CA HIS A 18 -1.04 -10.13 0.54
C HIS A 18 -0.39 -8.96 -0.18
N LEU A 19 -0.58 -7.76 0.33
CA LEU A 19 -0.06 -6.54 -0.27
C LEU A 19 0.83 -5.82 0.73
N VAL A 20 2.01 -5.37 0.26
CA VAL A 20 2.90 -4.55 1.08
C VAL A 20 3.30 -3.33 0.26
N PHE A 21 3.20 -2.16 0.88
CA PHE A 21 3.70 -0.92 0.28
C PHE A 21 4.23 -0.01 1.38
N CYS A 22 5.11 0.91 1.01
CA CYS A 22 5.83 1.69 2.00
C CYS A 22 5.98 3.15 1.59
N PRO A 23 6.12 4.05 2.58
CA PRO A 23 6.44 5.44 2.30
C PRO A 23 7.75 5.58 1.55
N LYS A 24 7.86 6.63 0.73
CA LYS A 24 9.07 6.93 0.00
C LYS A 24 10.22 7.17 0.99
N TYR A 25 11.40 6.67 0.65
CA TYR A 25 12.62 6.71 1.47
C TYR A 25 12.47 5.93 2.79
N ARG A 26 11.45 5.08 2.90
CA ARG A 26 11.16 4.31 4.11
C ARG A 26 11.02 5.19 5.35
N TYR A 27 10.52 6.41 5.17
CA TYR A 27 10.28 7.29 6.31
C TYR A 27 9.25 6.68 7.27
N ARG A 28 9.56 6.77 8.57
CA ARG A 28 8.73 6.16 9.61
C ARG A 28 7.59 7.11 10.01
N ILE A 29 6.72 7.42 9.05
CA ILE A 29 5.64 8.38 9.25
C ILE A 29 4.31 7.75 9.71
N LEU A 30 4.15 6.42 9.50
CA LEU A 30 2.88 5.74 9.74
C LEU A 30 2.76 5.29 11.19
N LYS A 31 2.91 6.22 12.13
CA LYS A 31 2.85 5.94 13.56
C LYS A 31 1.94 6.95 14.26
N ASP A 32 1.55 6.63 15.50
CA ASP A 32 0.73 7.48 16.35
C ASP A 32 -0.56 7.91 15.63
N GLU A 33 -0.88 9.19 15.59
CA GLU A 33 -2.09 9.70 14.96
C GLU A 33 -2.17 9.41 13.46
N ILE A 34 -1.04 9.54 12.77
CA ILE A 34 -0.99 9.27 11.33
C ILE A 34 -1.28 7.81 11.06
N GLY A 35 -0.68 6.90 11.83
CA GLY A 35 -0.95 5.47 11.70
C GLY A 35 -2.41 5.12 11.94
N ALA A 36 -3.02 5.71 12.95
CA ALA A 36 -4.44 5.52 13.25
C ALA A 36 -5.33 6.08 12.13
N TYR A 37 -5.01 7.26 11.64
CA TYR A 37 -5.73 7.88 10.53
C TYR A 37 -5.67 7.03 9.27
N VAL A 38 -4.47 6.55 8.90
CA VAL A 38 -4.27 5.68 7.73
C VAL A 38 -5.08 4.40 7.87
N THR A 39 -5.07 3.78 9.05
CA THR A 39 -5.85 2.57 9.30
C THR A 39 -7.33 2.79 8.99
N ARG A 40 -7.91 3.88 9.49
CA ARG A 40 -9.31 4.22 9.23
C ARG A 40 -9.56 4.50 7.75
N GLN A 41 -8.66 5.22 7.10
CA GLN A 41 -8.82 5.59 5.70
C GLN A 41 -8.71 4.39 4.77
N VAL A 42 -7.84 3.44 5.06
CA VAL A 42 -7.74 2.19 4.28
C VAL A 42 -9.07 1.45 4.32
N HIS A 43 -9.65 1.28 5.50
CA HIS A 43 -10.96 0.61 5.62
C HIS A 43 -12.05 1.37 4.86
N THR A 44 -12.10 2.68 5.00
CA THR A 44 -13.10 3.51 4.31
C THR A 44 -12.96 3.41 2.80
N LEU A 45 -11.75 3.53 2.29
CA LEU A 45 -11.50 3.47 0.84
C LEU A 45 -11.79 2.09 0.26
N CYS A 46 -11.46 1.03 0.98
CA CYS A 46 -11.76 -0.33 0.53
C CYS A 46 -13.26 -0.60 0.51
N GLN A 47 -14.02 -0.06 1.48
CA GLN A 47 -15.47 -0.19 1.52
C GLN A 47 -16.15 0.50 0.34
N GLN A 48 -15.51 1.50 -0.27
CA GLN A 48 -16.04 2.20 -1.44
C GLN A 48 -15.94 1.37 -2.73
N LYS A 49 -15.17 0.30 -2.70
CA LYS A 49 -15.03 -0.61 -3.85
C LYS A 49 -15.89 -1.85 -3.65
N GLU A 50 -16.78 -2.11 -4.60
CA GLU A 50 -17.72 -3.22 -4.53
C GLU A 50 -16.99 -4.55 -4.41
N GLN A 51 -17.38 -5.34 -3.42
CA GLN A 51 -16.90 -6.71 -3.17
C GLN A 51 -15.40 -6.80 -2.77
N VAL A 52 -14.77 -5.68 -2.47
CA VAL A 52 -13.44 -5.66 -1.85
C VAL A 52 -13.62 -5.79 -0.34
N GLU A 53 -12.84 -6.69 0.28
CA GLU A 53 -12.93 -6.95 1.72
C GLU A 53 -11.54 -7.05 2.33
N VAL A 54 -11.29 -6.22 3.33
CA VAL A 54 -10.02 -6.27 4.09
C VAL A 54 -10.13 -7.37 5.14
N LEU A 55 -9.25 -8.37 5.08
CA LEU A 55 -9.20 -9.47 6.06
C LEU A 55 -8.27 -9.15 7.20
N GLU A 56 -7.12 -8.56 6.90
CA GLU A 56 -6.13 -8.14 7.89
C GLU A 56 -5.50 -6.82 7.44
N LEU A 57 -5.19 -5.97 8.40
CA LEU A 57 -4.51 -4.71 8.12
C LEU A 57 -3.51 -4.42 9.22
N ASN A 58 -2.23 -4.32 8.85
CA ASN A 58 -1.16 -3.96 9.75
C ASN A 58 -0.47 -2.70 9.23
N VAL A 59 -0.64 -1.60 9.94
CA VAL A 59 0.03 -0.34 9.64
C VAL A 59 1.22 -0.22 10.59
N GLN A 60 2.41 -0.39 10.03
CA GLN A 60 3.67 -0.26 10.75
C GLN A 60 4.29 1.10 10.42
N PRO A 61 5.24 1.61 11.23
CA PRO A 61 5.78 2.95 10.98
C PRO A 61 6.32 3.17 9.56
N ASP A 62 6.90 2.15 8.94
CA ASP A 62 7.58 2.25 7.65
C ASP A 62 6.95 1.40 6.55
N HIS A 63 5.82 0.78 6.79
CA HIS A 63 5.11 0.00 5.75
C HIS A 63 3.69 -0.32 6.16
N ILE A 64 2.90 -0.71 5.17
CA ILE A 64 1.56 -1.28 5.37
C ILE A 64 1.57 -2.68 4.80
N HIS A 65 1.11 -3.65 5.59
CA HIS A 65 0.84 -5.01 5.15
C HIS A 65 -0.64 -5.30 5.33
N MET A 66 -1.28 -5.78 4.29
CA MET A 66 -2.70 -6.10 4.34
C MET A 66 -3.00 -7.40 3.61
N VAL A 67 -4.02 -8.11 4.09
CA VAL A 67 -4.60 -9.27 3.40
C VAL A 67 -6.00 -8.87 2.98
N ILE A 68 -6.29 -9.02 1.69
CA ILE A 68 -7.48 -8.42 1.10
C ILE A 68 -8.08 -9.33 0.02
N TRP A 69 -9.43 -9.42 0.01
CA TRP A 69 -10.18 -9.98 -1.10
C TRP A 69 -10.37 -8.89 -2.14
N ILE A 70 -9.93 -9.16 -3.37
CA ILE A 70 -10.18 -8.26 -4.51
C ILE A 70 -10.79 -9.11 -5.61
N PRO A 71 -12.05 -8.83 -6.03
CA PRO A 71 -12.68 -9.62 -7.08
C PRO A 71 -11.94 -9.48 -8.40
N PRO A 72 -12.00 -10.53 -9.27
CA PRO A 72 -11.23 -10.55 -10.53
C PRO A 72 -11.62 -9.47 -11.53
N LYS A 73 -12.71 -8.75 -11.30
CA LYS A 73 -13.10 -7.61 -12.15
C LYS A 73 -12.20 -6.39 -11.98
N TYR A 74 -11.37 -6.34 -10.92
CA TYR A 74 -10.41 -5.24 -10.71
C TYR A 74 -9.00 -5.74 -10.96
N ALA A 75 -8.23 -5.01 -11.75
CA ALA A 75 -6.79 -5.23 -11.82
C ALA A 75 -6.14 -4.77 -10.51
N ILE A 76 -5.17 -5.54 -10.00
CA ILE A 76 -4.46 -5.18 -8.77
C ILE A 76 -3.78 -3.82 -8.91
N SER A 77 -3.17 -3.54 -10.07
CA SER A 77 -2.52 -2.26 -10.33
C SER A 77 -3.49 -1.07 -10.27
N GLU A 78 -4.70 -1.24 -10.78
CA GLU A 78 -5.73 -0.21 -10.70
C GLU A 78 -6.18 0.02 -9.27
N PHE A 79 -6.40 -1.07 -8.53
CA PHE A 79 -6.79 -0.97 -7.13
C PHE A 79 -5.70 -0.28 -6.30
N MET A 80 -4.44 -0.66 -6.49
CA MET A 80 -3.32 -0.07 -5.76
C MET A 80 -3.13 1.41 -6.13
N GLY A 81 -3.31 1.77 -7.39
CA GLY A 81 -3.29 3.16 -7.82
C GLY A 81 -4.36 3.99 -7.12
N TYR A 82 -5.57 3.44 -7.04
CA TYR A 82 -6.68 4.06 -6.32
C TYR A 82 -6.36 4.22 -4.83
N LEU A 83 -5.96 3.15 -4.16
CA LEU A 83 -5.71 3.15 -2.71
C LEU A 83 -4.56 4.09 -2.34
N LYS A 84 -3.42 3.92 -2.98
CA LYS A 84 -2.23 4.74 -2.69
C LYS A 84 -2.48 6.21 -3.02
N GLY A 85 -3.11 6.48 -4.16
CA GLY A 85 -3.40 7.85 -4.59
C GLY A 85 -4.34 8.57 -3.64
N LYS A 86 -5.44 7.94 -3.26
CA LYS A 86 -6.41 8.53 -2.33
C LYS A 86 -5.81 8.72 -0.94
N LEU A 87 -5.04 7.76 -0.44
CA LEU A 87 -4.37 7.88 0.85
C LEU A 87 -3.41 9.08 0.85
N ALA A 88 -2.61 9.23 -0.20
CA ALA A 88 -1.66 10.34 -0.30
C ALA A 88 -2.37 11.69 -0.27
N ILE A 89 -3.43 11.84 -1.07
CA ILE A 89 -4.21 13.07 -1.11
C ILE A 89 -4.78 13.41 0.27
N ARG A 90 -5.41 12.43 0.92
CA ARG A 90 -6.03 12.63 2.23
C ARG A 90 -5.01 12.94 3.32
N LEU A 91 -3.85 12.28 3.29
CA LEU A 91 -2.79 12.52 4.25
C LEU A 91 -2.20 13.91 4.11
N PHE A 92 -1.94 14.37 2.90
CA PHE A 92 -1.41 15.72 2.68
C PHE A 92 -2.43 16.80 3.04
N GLN A 93 -3.71 16.53 2.89
CA GLN A 93 -4.77 17.46 3.30
C GLN A 93 -4.90 17.52 4.82
N GLN A 94 -4.80 16.38 5.49
CA GLN A 94 -4.97 16.30 6.95
C GLN A 94 -3.72 16.74 7.72
N TYR A 95 -2.54 16.48 7.16
CA TYR A 95 -1.25 16.73 7.81
C TYR A 95 -0.35 17.53 6.86
N GLU A 96 -0.52 18.85 6.90
CA GLU A 96 0.21 19.76 5.99
C GLU A 96 1.73 19.62 6.08
N ASN A 97 2.25 19.31 7.27
CA ASN A 97 3.67 19.17 7.50
C ASN A 97 4.29 18.01 6.71
N LEU A 98 3.50 17.00 6.35
CA LEU A 98 3.99 15.91 5.50
C LEU A 98 4.37 16.40 4.11
N GLY A 99 3.62 17.37 3.57
CA GLY A 99 3.92 17.91 2.24
C GLY A 99 5.28 18.59 2.15
N ARG A 100 5.78 19.13 3.27
CA ARG A 100 7.11 19.74 3.34
C ARG A 100 8.23 18.70 3.33
N ARG A 101 7.96 17.52 3.87
CA ARG A 101 8.93 16.43 3.96
C ARG A 101 9.09 15.70 2.63
N TYR A 102 8.03 15.66 1.81
CA TYR A 102 8.02 14.94 0.54
C TYR A 102 8.00 15.93 -0.62
N TRP A 103 9.18 16.13 -1.19
CA TRP A 103 9.31 16.98 -2.37
C TRP A 103 8.51 16.39 -3.54
N GLY A 104 7.70 17.23 -4.21
CA GLY A 104 6.83 16.78 -5.29
C GLY A 104 5.59 16.01 -4.82
N ARG A 105 5.38 15.91 -3.51
CA ARG A 105 4.23 15.22 -2.90
C ARG A 105 4.09 13.75 -3.31
N HIS A 106 5.20 13.06 -3.47
CA HIS A 106 5.23 11.62 -3.69
C HIS A 106 5.38 10.93 -2.33
N LEU A 107 4.25 10.54 -1.74
CA LEU A 107 4.22 9.94 -0.41
C LEU A 107 4.79 8.52 -0.39
N TRP A 108 4.46 7.74 -1.42
CA TRP A 108 4.76 6.31 -1.46
C TRP A 108 5.95 6.00 -2.35
N ALA A 109 6.74 5.00 -1.96
CA ALA A 109 7.69 4.37 -2.86
C ALA A 109 6.93 3.81 -4.06
N ARG A 110 7.57 3.77 -5.22
CA ARG A 110 6.96 3.20 -6.43
C ARG A 110 6.73 1.72 -6.24
N GLY A 111 5.59 1.25 -6.73
CA GLY A 111 5.26 -0.16 -6.72
C GLY A 111 4.76 -0.66 -5.38
N TYR A 112 4.69 -1.96 -5.28
CA TYR A 112 4.19 -2.68 -4.12
C TYR A 112 4.61 -4.14 -4.26
N CYS A 113 4.54 -4.89 -3.16
CA CYS A 113 4.69 -6.33 -3.22
C CYS A 113 3.31 -6.98 -3.16
N VAL A 114 3.04 -7.94 -4.04
CA VAL A 114 1.79 -8.69 -4.03
C VAL A 114 2.09 -10.18 -4.08
N SER A 115 1.37 -10.95 -3.25
CA SER A 115 1.50 -12.40 -3.22
C SER A 115 0.14 -13.03 -2.94
N THR A 116 -0.15 -14.12 -3.63
CA THR A 116 -1.34 -14.94 -3.38
C THR A 116 -1.05 -16.07 -2.40
N ILE A 117 0.21 -16.37 -2.16
CA ILE A 117 0.63 -17.50 -1.31
C ILE A 117 0.76 -17.09 0.15
N GLY A 118 1.09 -15.85 0.40
CA GLY A 118 1.30 -15.33 1.74
C GLY A 118 2.69 -14.73 1.89
N LEU A 119 2.80 -13.82 2.85
CA LEU A 119 4.06 -13.14 3.17
C LEU A 119 4.25 -13.16 4.67
N ASP A 120 5.36 -13.75 5.12
CA ASP A 120 5.78 -13.69 6.52
C ASP A 120 6.57 -12.39 6.78
N GLU A 121 6.83 -12.12 8.06
CA GLU A 121 7.55 -10.90 8.49
C GLU A 121 8.92 -10.78 7.82
N ASP A 122 9.60 -11.89 7.63
CA ASP A 122 10.94 -11.90 7.02
C ASP A 122 10.90 -11.43 5.57
N LYS A 123 9.94 -11.94 4.80
CA LYS A 123 9.74 -11.55 3.40
C LYS A 123 9.33 -10.08 3.30
N ILE A 124 8.46 -9.63 4.19
CA ILE A 124 8.01 -8.23 4.25
C ILE A 124 9.21 -7.32 4.53
N ARG A 125 10.03 -7.67 5.52
CA ARG A 125 11.22 -6.89 5.87
C ARG A 125 12.21 -6.81 4.72
N LYS A 126 12.44 -7.92 4.05
CA LYS A 126 13.33 -7.98 2.87
C LYS A 126 12.82 -7.08 1.74
N TYR A 127 11.52 -7.09 1.50
CA TYR A 127 10.91 -6.22 0.49
C TYR A 127 11.10 -4.74 0.83
N VAL A 128 10.82 -4.34 2.07
CA VAL A 128 10.95 -2.94 2.52
C VAL A 128 12.40 -2.46 2.38
N GLN A 129 13.36 -3.30 2.76
CA GLN A 129 14.78 -2.99 2.60
C GLN A 129 15.18 -2.88 1.13
N TRP A 130 14.67 -3.77 0.30
CA TRP A 130 14.94 -3.74 -1.14
C TRP A 130 14.40 -2.45 -1.77
N GLN A 131 13.19 -2.02 -1.40
CA GLN A 131 12.60 -0.77 -1.89
C GLN A 131 13.47 0.45 -1.53
N GLU A 132 13.95 0.50 -0.30
CA GLU A 132 14.85 1.58 0.13
C GLU A 132 16.12 1.64 -0.72
N LYS A 133 16.72 0.49 -1.01
CA LYS A 133 17.93 0.42 -1.86
C LYS A 133 17.64 0.89 -3.28
N GLN A 134 16.49 0.49 -3.85
CA GLN A 134 16.11 0.91 -5.21
C GLN A 134 15.98 2.42 -5.30
N GLU A 135 15.35 3.05 -4.32
CA GLU A 135 15.20 4.50 -4.30
C GLU A 135 16.53 5.22 -4.21
N LYS A 136 17.44 4.74 -3.38
CA LYS A 136 18.80 5.31 -3.24
C LYS A 136 19.60 5.20 -4.53
N GLN A 137 19.48 4.06 -5.23
CA GLN A 137 20.15 3.86 -6.51
C GLN A 137 19.63 4.82 -7.58
N VAL A 138 18.31 4.99 -7.66
CA VAL A 138 17.70 5.92 -8.63
C VAL A 138 18.18 7.35 -8.37
N GLU A 139 18.20 7.78 -7.13
CA GLU A 139 18.70 9.12 -6.77
C GLU A 139 20.17 9.31 -7.13
N ALA A 140 21.00 8.31 -6.84
CA ALA A 140 22.43 8.36 -7.18
C ALA A 140 22.64 8.51 -8.68
N VAL A 141 21.87 7.77 -9.50
CA VAL A 141 21.94 7.88 -10.97
C VAL A 141 21.46 9.24 -11.43
N GLN A 142 20.35 9.74 -10.90
CA GLN A 142 19.83 11.06 -11.24
C GLN A 142 20.81 12.18 -10.85
N GLY A 143 21.42 12.08 -9.69
CA GLY A 143 22.45 13.02 -9.26
C GLY A 143 23.63 13.06 -10.22
N LYS A 144 24.10 11.91 -10.67
CA LYS A 144 25.20 11.83 -11.64
C LYS A 144 24.83 12.42 -13.00
N LEU A 145 23.59 12.35 -13.41
CA LEU A 145 23.13 12.88 -14.71
C LEU A 145 23.05 14.41 -14.70
N PHE A 146 22.80 15.02 -13.56
CA PHE A 146 22.57 16.46 -13.44
C PHE A 146 23.71 17.22 -12.76
N ASP A 147 24.73 16.51 -12.31
CA ASP A 147 25.97 17.12 -11.81
C ASP A 147 26.92 17.42 -13.01
#